data_52f2875ced2a97594140963281743ba8
#
_entry.id   52f2875ced2a97594140963281743ba8
#
_cell.length_a   1.000
_cell.length_b   1.000
_cell.length_c   1.000
_cell.angle_alpha   90.00
_cell.angle_beta   90.00
_cell.angle_gamma   90.00
#
_symmetry.space_group_name_H-M   'P 1'
#
loop_
_entity.id
_entity.type
_entity.pdbx_description
1 polymer ?
#
loop_
_entity_poly.entity_id
_entity_poly.type
_entity_poly.pdbx_seq_one_letter_code
_entity_poly.pdbx_strand_id
1 'polypeptide(L)'
;MKIRIKNIPEGYKIKDNKLVQVMKEGGTTNSTLPAVDRDDANIEAEKNETVLTDADQDGFFELYNIGGKRHSEGGTPLNLPEQSFIFSDTRKMLLTKDEMGELGIESKKRLTPAAASKKFPINKYMDILKDESSDKIAITSAEAMIKKNKIKLSQLAFIQ
;
A
#
# COMPACT_ATOMS: atom_id res chain seq x y z
N MET A 1 6.41 -39.98 10.52
CA MET A 1 7.40 -39.18 11.23
C MET A 1 6.82 -37.79 11.50
N LYS A 2 6.56 -37.45 12.76
CA LYS A 2 6.07 -36.09 13.09
C LYS A 2 7.29 -35.18 13.28
N ILE A 3 7.49 -34.23 12.38
CA ILE A 3 8.54 -33.21 12.52
C ILE A 3 8.07 -32.21 13.58
N ARG A 4 8.70 -32.22 14.75
CA ARG A 4 8.53 -31.17 15.76
C ARG A 4 9.52 -30.05 15.45
N ILE A 5 9.04 -29.01 14.80
CA ILE A 5 9.78 -27.75 14.67
C ILE A 5 9.59 -26.99 15.98
N LYS A 6 10.67 -26.85 16.76
CA LYS A 6 10.63 -26.20 18.09
C LYS A 6 10.39 -24.69 18.01
N ASN A 7 10.76 -24.04 16.92
CA ASN A 7 10.55 -22.62 16.72
C ASN A 7 9.99 -22.41 15.31
N ILE A 8 8.74 -21.98 15.22
CA ILE A 8 8.13 -21.55 13.96
C ILE A 8 8.46 -20.07 13.79
N PRO A 9 9.14 -19.66 12.69
CA PRO A 9 9.40 -18.24 12.42
C PRO A 9 8.10 -17.44 12.37
N GLU A 10 8.17 -16.17 12.77
CA GLU A 10 7.03 -15.27 12.65
C GLU A 10 6.57 -15.19 11.18
N GLY A 11 5.27 -15.29 10.94
CA GLY A 11 4.70 -15.31 9.60
C GLY A 11 4.60 -16.70 8.95
N TYR A 12 4.89 -17.79 9.68
CA TYR A 12 4.74 -19.15 9.19
C TYR A 12 3.83 -19.99 10.09
N LYS A 13 3.16 -20.98 9.50
CA LYS A 13 2.41 -22.02 10.22
C LYS A 13 2.68 -23.39 9.61
N ILE A 14 2.46 -24.44 10.38
CA ILE A 14 2.52 -25.81 9.86
C ILE A 14 1.14 -26.21 9.35
N LYS A 15 1.06 -26.54 8.07
CA LYS A 15 -0.12 -27.15 7.43
C LYS A 15 0.34 -28.40 6.69
N ASP A 16 -0.34 -29.53 6.92
CA ASP A 16 -0.04 -30.82 6.30
C ASP A 16 1.45 -31.23 6.38
N ASN A 17 2.06 -31.06 7.57
CA ASN A 17 3.48 -31.31 7.84
C ASN A 17 4.48 -30.45 7.03
N LYS A 18 4.04 -29.37 6.42
CA LYS A 18 4.88 -28.40 5.69
C LYS A 18 4.85 -27.05 6.40
N LEU A 19 6.00 -26.38 6.39
CA LEU A 19 6.09 -24.98 6.80
C LEU A 19 5.47 -24.13 5.69
N VAL A 20 4.34 -23.49 5.97
CA VAL A 20 3.63 -22.62 5.02
C VAL A 20 3.69 -21.20 5.53
N GLN A 21 4.11 -20.29 4.68
CA GLN A 21 4.05 -18.88 4.99
C GLN A 21 2.58 -18.47 5.16
N VAL A 22 2.27 -17.90 6.30
CA VAL A 22 0.95 -17.31 6.52
C VAL A 22 0.93 -15.98 5.78
N MET A 23 0.40 -16.00 4.57
CA MET A 23 -0.09 -14.77 3.97
C MET A 23 -1.23 -14.30 4.85
N LYS A 24 -1.06 -13.19 5.56
CA LYS A 24 -2.18 -12.56 6.26
C LYS A 24 -3.26 -12.27 5.24
N GLU A 25 -4.40 -12.94 5.35
CA GLU A 25 -5.59 -12.56 4.60
C GLU A 25 -5.87 -11.09 4.90
N GLY A 26 -6.03 -10.27 3.84
CA GLY A 26 -6.36 -8.87 4.00
C GLY A 26 -5.30 -7.88 3.56
N GLY A 27 -4.35 -8.29 2.74
CA GLY A 27 -3.37 -7.39 2.14
C GLY A 27 -2.21 -7.06 3.08
N THR A 28 -1.12 -6.65 2.50
CA THR A 28 0.02 -6.09 3.21
C THR A 28 -0.46 -4.88 4.00
N THR A 29 -0.22 -4.91 5.30
CA THR A 29 -0.36 -3.70 6.10
C THR A 29 0.68 -2.71 5.59
N ASN A 30 0.22 -1.66 4.91
CA ASN A 30 1.11 -0.60 4.47
C ASN A 30 1.78 0.03 5.68
N SER A 31 3.07 0.33 5.57
CA SER A 31 3.78 1.07 6.58
C SER A 31 3.17 2.47 6.74
N THR A 32 3.28 3.04 7.91
CA THR A 32 2.87 4.42 8.18
C THR A 32 4.05 5.34 7.99
N LEU A 33 3.88 6.42 7.22
CA LEU A 33 4.91 7.46 7.09
C LEU A 33 5.07 8.20 8.41
N PRO A 34 6.31 8.39 8.89
CA PRO A 34 6.57 9.23 10.05
C PRO A 34 6.32 10.71 9.71
N ALA A 35 5.74 11.44 10.66
CA ALA A 35 5.66 12.90 10.58
C ALA A 35 7.06 13.52 10.67
N VAL A 36 7.26 14.66 9.99
CA VAL A 36 8.44 15.50 10.12
C VAL A 36 8.12 16.76 10.93
N ASP A 37 9.13 17.53 11.30
CA ASP A 37 8.91 18.83 11.90
C ASP A 37 8.18 19.76 10.90
N ARG A 38 7.33 20.65 11.40
CA ARG A 38 6.51 21.52 10.54
C ARG A 38 7.33 22.42 9.64
N ASP A 39 8.49 22.86 10.11
CA ASP A 39 9.40 23.72 9.36
C ASP A 39 10.06 22.97 8.17
N ASP A 40 10.14 21.63 8.25
CA ASP A 40 10.71 20.77 7.22
C ASP A 40 9.64 20.18 6.29
N ALA A 41 8.37 20.39 6.60
CA ALA A 41 7.26 19.84 5.83
C ALA A 41 6.98 20.65 4.55
N ASN A 42 6.72 19.95 3.47
CA ASN A 42 6.22 20.55 2.23
C ASN A 42 4.72 20.31 2.01
N ILE A 43 4.10 19.44 2.80
CA ILE A 43 2.68 19.13 2.72
C ILE A 43 2.14 18.69 4.09
N GLU A 44 0.85 18.80 4.27
CA GLU A 44 0.10 18.29 5.41
C GLU A 44 -0.95 17.30 4.94
N ALA A 45 -0.94 16.09 5.49
CA ALA A 45 -1.89 15.03 5.19
C ALA A 45 -2.77 14.71 6.40
N GLU A 46 -3.88 14.02 6.16
CA GLU A 46 -4.80 13.60 7.20
C GLU A 46 -4.66 12.13 7.56
N LYS A 47 -5.03 11.82 8.79
CA LYS A 47 -5.21 10.43 9.22
C LYS A 47 -6.13 9.67 8.27
N ASN A 48 -5.78 8.43 7.95
CA ASN A 48 -6.44 7.49 7.04
C ASN A 48 -6.26 7.77 5.55
N GLU A 49 -5.66 8.88 5.16
CA GLU A 49 -5.19 9.04 3.78
C GLU A 49 -4.07 8.03 3.47
N THR A 50 -3.82 7.79 2.20
CA THR A 50 -2.70 6.98 1.72
C THR A 50 -1.83 7.80 0.79
N VAL A 51 -0.57 7.46 0.72
CA VAL A 51 0.41 8.13 -0.14
C VAL A 51 1.17 7.11 -0.96
N LEU A 52 1.23 7.31 -2.25
CA LEU A 52 2.14 6.61 -3.15
C LEU A 52 3.39 7.47 -3.32
N THR A 53 4.52 7.02 -2.83
CA THR A 53 5.76 7.79 -2.83
C THR A 53 6.99 6.88 -2.79
N ASP A 54 8.11 7.41 -3.23
CA ASP A 54 9.45 6.84 -3.07
C ASP A 54 10.11 7.53 -1.85
N ALA A 55 9.74 7.10 -0.65
CA ALA A 55 10.09 7.78 0.60
C ALA A 55 11.58 7.68 0.94
N ASP A 56 12.23 6.59 0.59
CA ASP A 56 13.66 6.33 0.83
C ASP A 56 14.55 6.65 -0.38
N GLN A 57 13.95 7.11 -1.47
CA GLN A 57 14.62 7.52 -2.71
C GLN A 57 15.46 6.38 -3.34
N ASP A 58 15.00 5.16 -3.20
CA ASP A 58 15.62 3.97 -3.80
C ASP A 58 15.15 3.70 -5.25
N GLY A 59 14.26 4.52 -5.77
CA GLY A 59 13.66 4.41 -7.11
C GLY A 59 12.38 3.56 -7.15
N PHE A 60 11.95 3.04 -6.01
CA PHE A 60 10.74 2.23 -5.91
C PHE A 60 9.63 2.96 -5.15
N PHE A 61 8.49 3.12 -5.82
CA PHE A 61 7.31 3.70 -5.18
C PHE A 61 6.59 2.64 -4.35
N GLU A 62 6.26 3.00 -3.14
CA GLU A 62 5.46 2.18 -2.22
C GLU A 62 4.24 2.95 -1.74
N LEU A 63 3.22 2.22 -1.30
CA LEU A 63 2.00 2.80 -0.76
C LEU A 63 2.09 2.83 0.78
N TYR A 64 1.94 4.01 1.36
CA TYR A 64 2.00 4.24 2.79
C TYR A 64 0.66 4.69 3.34
N ASN A 65 0.39 4.35 4.59
CA ASN A 65 -0.71 4.92 5.35
C ASN A 65 -0.26 6.22 6.03
N ILE A 66 -1.17 7.15 6.19
CA ILE A 66 -0.96 8.34 7.00
C ILE A 66 -1.61 8.11 8.36
N GLY A 67 -0.79 8.23 9.41
CA GLY A 67 -1.23 8.25 10.80
C GLY A 67 -1.47 9.67 11.30
N GLY A 68 -1.45 9.84 12.64
CA GLY A 68 -1.50 11.14 13.28
C GLY A 68 -2.90 11.74 13.35
N LYS A 69 -3.01 13.03 13.03
CA LYS A 69 -4.20 13.85 13.29
C LYS A 69 -4.95 14.19 11.99
N ARG A 70 -6.21 14.61 12.12
CA ARG A 70 -6.97 15.24 11.04
C ARG A 70 -6.56 16.70 10.87
N HIS A 71 -6.87 17.33 9.73
CA HIS A 71 -6.59 18.77 9.52
C HIS A 71 -7.18 19.65 10.61
N SER A 72 -8.40 19.34 11.08
CA SER A 72 -9.04 20.05 12.18
C SER A 72 -8.25 20.03 13.51
N GLU A 73 -7.33 19.07 13.66
CA GLU A 73 -6.48 18.88 14.83
C GLU A 73 -5.00 19.19 14.53
N GLY A 74 -4.72 19.77 13.36
CA GLY A 74 -3.41 20.18 12.93
C GLY A 74 -2.71 19.24 11.95
N GLY A 75 -3.37 18.21 11.43
CA GLY A 75 -2.87 17.30 10.39
C GLY A 75 -1.55 16.60 10.71
N THR A 76 -0.99 15.93 9.74
CA THR A 76 0.32 15.26 9.81
C THR A 76 1.28 15.93 8.82
N PRO A 77 2.31 16.64 9.29
CA PRO A 77 3.29 17.27 8.42
C PRO A 77 4.20 16.22 7.80
N LEU A 78 4.38 16.28 6.49
CA LEU A 78 5.20 15.37 5.70
C LEU A 78 6.13 16.14 4.76
N ASN A 79 7.27 15.56 4.49
CA ASN A 79 8.15 15.99 3.41
C ASN A 79 8.16 14.91 2.33
N LEU A 80 7.46 15.14 1.23
CA LEU A 80 7.30 14.17 0.16
C LEU A 80 8.11 14.59 -1.07
N PRO A 81 8.77 13.62 -1.74
CA PRO A 81 9.39 13.86 -3.03
C PRO A 81 8.37 14.34 -4.07
N GLU A 82 8.84 15.03 -5.10
CA GLU A 82 8.05 15.28 -6.30
C GLU A 82 7.51 13.96 -6.87
N GLN A 83 6.37 14.00 -7.56
CA GLN A 83 5.68 12.83 -8.10
C GLN A 83 5.01 11.92 -7.05
N SER A 84 4.93 12.35 -5.79
CA SER A 84 4.10 11.67 -4.79
C SER A 84 2.62 11.95 -5.04
N PHE A 85 1.76 10.95 -4.76
CA PHE A 85 0.30 11.06 -4.88
C PHE A 85 -0.35 10.76 -3.54
N ILE A 86 -1.18 11.70 -3.06
CA ILE A 86 -2.00 11.51 -1.86
C ILE A 86 -3.41 11.14 -2.28
N PHE A 87 -3.93 10.06 -1.71
CA PHE A 87 -5.31 9.61 -1.90
C PHE A 87 -6.14 9.98 -0.69
N SER A 88 -7.15 10.81 -0.90
CA SER A 88 -7.98 11.35 0.16
C SER A 88 -8.95 10.33 0.76
N ASP A 89 -9.18 10.42 2.05
CA ASP A 89 -10.18 9.62 2.78
C ASP A 89 -11.48 10.42 3.07
N THR A 90 -11.68 11.55 2.44
CA THR A 90 -12.89 12.33 2.62
C THR A 90 -14.09 11.72 1.92
N ARG A 91 -15.23 11.69 2.61
CA ARG A 91 -16.51 11.24 2.02
C ARG A 91 -17.01 12.14 0.89
N LYS A 92 -16.50 13.35 0.78
CA LYS A 92 -16.83 14.27 -0.31
C LYS A 92 -16.29 13.78 -1.65
N MET A 93 -15.27 12.94 -1.65
CA MET A 93 -14.59 12.40 -2.82
C MET A 93 -14.88 10.92 -3.07
N LEU A 94 -16.05 10.42 -2.62
CA LEU A 94 -16.45 9.04 -2.91
C LEU A 94 -16.53 8.79 -4.41
N LEU A 95 -15.80 7.78 -4.87
CA LEU A 95 -15.83 7.33 -6.26
C LEU A 95 -17.24 6.91 -6.66
N THR A 96 -17.62 7.23 -7.88
CA THR A 96 -18.86 6.73 -8.48
C THR A 96 -18.75 5.24 -8.83
N LYS A 97 -19.88 4.61 -9.11
CA LYS A 97 -19.89 3.21 -9.56
C LYS A 97 -19.15 3.03 -10.89
N ASP A 98 -19.27 4.00 -11.80
CA ASP A 98 -18.62 3.97 -13.10
C ASP A 98 -17.10 4.11 -12.95
N GLU A 99 -16.62 5.07 -12.16
CA GLU A 99 -15.20 5.23 -11.84
C GLU A 99 -14.60 3.97 -11.18
N MET A 100 -15.31 3.35 -10.25
CA MET A 100 -14.87 2.08 -9.67
C MET A 100 -14.81 0.97 -10.73
N GLY A 101 -15.79 0.91 -11.64
CA GLY A 101 -15.82 -0.04 -12.75
C GLY A 101 -14.63 0.14 -13.70
N GLU A 102 -14.29 1.37 -14.07
CA GLU A 102 -13.10 1.69 -14.89
C GLU A 102 -11.79 1.25 -14.22
N LEU A 103 -11.72 1.38 -12.91
CA LEU A 103 -10.58 0.90 -12.13
C LEU A 103 -10.58 -0.63 -11.94
N GLY A 104 -11.67 -1.32 -12.28
CA GLY A 104 -11.83 -2.75 -12.05
C GLY A 104 -12.07 -3.10 -10.58
N ILE A 105 -12.65 -2.17 -9.81
CA ILE A 105 -12.98 -2.37 -8.39
C ILE A 105 -14.42 -2.89 -8.27
N GLU A 106 -14.56 -4.11 -7.76
CA GLU A 106 -15.84 -4.68 -7.38
C GLU A 106 -16.13 -4.37 -5.91
N SER A 107 -17.10 -3.49 -5.66
CA SER A 107 -17.54 -3.16 -4.31
C SER A 107 -19.02 -2.79 -4.29
N LYS A 108 -19.73 -3.27 -3.28
CA LYS A 108 -21.15 -2.89 -3.04
C LYS A 108 -21.28 -1.44 -2.62
N LYS A 109 -20.29 -0.92 -1.89
CA LYS A 109 -20.24 0.45 -1.39
C LYS A 109 -19.30 1.29 -2.22
N ARG A 110 -19.61 2.58 -2.33
CA ARG A 110 -18.69 3.56 -2.90
C ARG A 110 -17.49 3.74 -1.95
N LEU A 111 -16.31 3.82 -2.52
CA LEU A 111 -15.06 3.95 -1.76
C LEU A 111 -14.50 5.36 -1.87
N THR A 112 -13.80 5.79 -0.82
CA THR A 112 -12.92 6.96 -0.90
C THR A 112 -11.67 6.64 -1.75
N PRO A 113 -10.97 7.62 -2.31
CA PRO A 113 -9.71 7.36 -3.00
C PRO A 113 -8.70 6.60 -2.16
N ALA A 114 -8.56 6.91 -0.87
CA ALA A 114 -7.68 6.17 0.04
C ALA A 114 -8.09 4.70 0.20
N ALA A 115 -9.38 4.41 0.36
CA ALA A 115 -9.88 3.04 0.43
C ALA A 115 -9.69 2.29 -0.90
N ALA A 116 -9.89 2.97 -2.02
CA ALA A 116 -9.69 2.40 -3.35
C ALA A 116 -8.21 2.11 -3.63
N SER A 117 -7.29 2.97 -3.22
CA SER A 117 -5.85 2.77 -3.41
C SER A 117 -5.35 1.46 -2.80
N LYS A 118 -5.92 1.04 -1.67
CA LYS A 118 -5.60 -0.21 -0.98
C LYS A 118 -6.02 -1.46 -1.77
N LYS A 119 -6.84 -1.32 -2.82
CA LYS A 119 -7.19 -2.41 -3.74
C LYS A 119 -6.08 -2.72 -4.77
N PHE A 120 -5.09 -1.84 -4.86
CA PHE A 120 -3.96 -1.96 -5.78
C PHE A 120 -2.64 -2.08 -5.00
N PRO A 121 -2.40 -3.21 -4.29
CA PRO A 121 -1.22 -3.38 -3.46
C PRO A 121 0.06 -3.37 -4.30
N ILE A 122 1.07 -2.65 -3.83
CA ILE A 122 2.41 -2.61 -4.44
C ILE A 122 3.44 -3.25 -3.51
N ASN A 123 3.39 -2.93 -2.22
CA ASN A 123 4.46 -3.25 -1.27
C ASN A 123 4.79 -4.75 -1.21
N LYS A 124 3.78 -5.61 -1.22
CA LYS A 124 4.00 -7.07 -1.21
C LYS A 124 4.78 -7.59 -2.43
N TYR A 125 4.64 -6.92 -3.57
CA TYR A 125 5.39 -7.26 -4.78
C TYR A 125 6.78 -6.65 -4.76
N MET A 126 6.95 -5.46 -4.16
CA MET A 126 8.26 -4.87 -3.91
C MET A 126 9.10 -5.76 -2.99
N ASP A 127 8.50 -6.34 -1.96
CA ASP A 127 9.18 -7.28 -1.07
C ASP A 127 9.74 -8.49 -1.85
N ILE A 128 9.02 -8.99 -2.86
CA ILE A 128 9.50 -10.05 -3.74
C ILE A 128 10.72 -9.60 -4.55
N LEU A 129 10.72 -8.37 -5.07
CA LEU A 129 11.87 -7.82 -5.82
C LEU A 129 13.09 -7.58 -4.95
N LYS A 130 12.88 -7.22 -3.68
CA LYS A 130 13.96 -6.96 -2.70
C LYS A 130 14.50 -8.26 -2.08
N ASP A 131 13.80 -9.39 -2.21
CA ASP A 131 14.22 -10.68 -1.68
C ASP A 131 15.18 -11.38 -2.68
N GLU A 132 16.44 -11.47 -2.29
CA GLU A 132 17.49 -12.12 -3.09
C GLU A 132 17.23 -13.62 -3.36
N SER A 133 16.37 -14.27 -2.56
CA SER A 133 15.97 -15.66 -2.73
C SER A 133 14.84 -15.88 -3.74
N SER A 134 14.24 -14.81 -4.26
CA SER A 134 13.15 -14.90 -5.23
C SER A 134 13.63 -15.46 -6.56
N ASP A 135 12.86 -16.42 -7.09
CA ASP A 135 13.16 -16.97 -8.41
C ASP A 135 12.75 -16.03 -9.56
N LYS A 136 13.23 -16.32 -10.76
CA LYS A 136 12.98 -15.48 -11.94
C LYS A 136 11.49 -15.34 -12.27
N ILE A 137 10.68 -16.37 -12.04
CA ILE A 137 9.23 -16.36 -12.33
C ILE A 137 8.54 -15.44 -11.33
N ALA A 138 8.88 -15.55 -10.05
CA ALA A 138 8.35 -14.68 -8.99
C ALA A 138 8.69 -13.21 -9.26
N ILE A 139 9.92 -12.91 -9.63
CA ILE A 139 10.39 -11.56 -9.98
C ILE A 139 9.59 -11.00 -11.16
N THR A 140 9.52 -11.73 -12.28
CA THR A 140 8.79 -11.31 -13.47
C THR A 140 7.31 -11.08 -13.21
N SER A 141 6.69 -11.96 -12.41
CA SER A 141 5.28 -11.82 -12.02
C SER A 141 5.06 -10.60 -11.12
N ALA A 142 5.96 -10.37 -10.17
CA ALA A 142 5.90 -9.19 -9.29
C ALA A 142 6.04 -7.89 -10.07
N GLU A 143 6.99 -7.79 -11.00
CA GLU A 143 7.18 -6.64 -11.88
C GLU A 143 5.91 -6.33 -12.70
N ALA A 144 5.27 -7.35 -13.27
CA ALA A 144 4.03 -7.19 -14.02
C ALA A 144 2.89 -6.67 -13.13
N MET A 145 2.76 -7.18 -11.92
CA MET A 145 1.73 -6.74 -10.97
C MET A 145 1.97 -5.31 -10.46
N ILE A 146 3.21 -4.95 -10.18
CA ILE A 146 3.59 -3.58 -9.81
C ILE A 146 3.22 -2.61 -10.94
N LYS A 147 3.59 -2.92 -12.17
CA LYS A 147 3.25 -2.09 -13.33
C LYS A 147 1.74 -1.91 -13.49
N LYS A 148 0.98 -2.99 -13.41
CA LYS A 148 -0.48 -2.96 -13.48
C LYS A 148 -1.08 -2.08 -12.38
N ASN A 149 -0.67 -2.29 -11.13
CA ASN A 149 -1.21 -1.57 -9.99
C ASN A 149 -0.78 -0.10 -9.98
N LYS A 150 0.43 0.25 -10.42
CA LYS A 150 0.85 1.64 -10.61
C LYS A 150 -0.01 2.37 -11.63
N ILE A 151 -0.36 1.74 -12.75
CA ILE A 151 -1.27 2.32 -13.74
C ILE A 151 -2.62 2.60 -13.11
N LYS A 152 -3.18 1.66 -12.34
CA LYS A 152 -4.45 1.85 -11.64
C LYS A 152 -4.41 2.96 -10.58
N LEU A 153 -3.33 3.03 -9.83
CA LEU A 153 -3.13 4.11 -8.85
C LEU A 153 -2.98 5.48 -9.52
N SER A 154 -2.30 5.55 -10.67
CA SER A 154 -2.21 6.78 -11.45
C SER A 154 -3.59 7.20 -11.99
N GLN A 155 -4.37 6.27 -12.52
CA GLN A 155 -5.74 6.54 -12.94
C GLN A 155 -6.60 7.06 -11.78
N LEU A 156 -6.49 6.43 -10.61
CA LEU A 156 -7.18 6.87 -9.40
C LEU A 156 -6.77 8.30 -8.99
N ALA A 157 -5.49 8.63 -9.08
CA ALA A 157 -5.00 9.98 -8.78
C ALA A 157 -5.58 11.05 -9.72
N PHE A 158 -5.83 10.71 -10.97
CA PHE A 158 -6.48 11.64 -11.93
C PHE A 158 -7.99 11.75 -11.74
N ILE A 159 -8.65 10.75 -11.19
CA ILE A 159 -10.09 10.75 -10.94
C ILE A 159 -10.44 11.63 -9.74
N GLN A 160 -9.63 11.63 -8.69
CA GLN A 160 -9.90 12.43 -7.51
C GLN A 160 -9.61 13.91 -7.73
#